data_5c8f1137794fcba2ca6e0339e36dc436
#
_entry.id   5c8f1137794fcba2ca6e0339e36dc436
#
_cell.length_a   1.000
_cell.length_b   1.000
_cell.length_c   1.000
_cell.angle_alpha   90.00
_cell.angle_beta   90.00
_cell.angle_gamma   90.00
#
_symmetry.space_group_name_H-M   'P 1'
#
loop_
_entity.id
_entity.type
_entity.pdbx_description
1 polymer ?
#
loop_
_entity_poly.entity_id
_entity_poly.type
_entity_poly.pdbx_seq_one_letter_code
_entity_poly.pdbx_strand_id
1 'polypeptide(L)'
;KIAHNRDEAILLSESILPMTIHGHKVNGVLVAEAKNILHEYYVSISVDRTSRDFDVLATANGGTEVEEIAKEHPESVKRLHINALGDFDMEAAKRMAGQIGFYHADLDQAANILLRMWQCFKDNDATLVEINPLAKIGDPDDEASKSLCALDAKISLDGNAAFRHDGWTRFDDPMQADPFEAAAAEHGLHYVHLDGQVGVIGNGAGLVMSSLDAVWGAGKEQGTNVTPANFLDIGGGASAAVMSDSLSIVLSDPQVESVFINVYGGITSCEQVAKGILQAFEELHTSKPLVVRFDGNAAAEGLQILAAANNPNLHVEDTMEQAAAEAARLAANAKASKEAKQ
;
A
#
# COMPACT_ATOMS: atom_id res chain seq x y z
N LYS A 1 -6.74 21.66 16.06
CA LYS A 1 -7.49 22.83 16.60
C LYS A 1 -7.58 22.70 18.13
N ILE A 2 -7.62 23.82 18.86
CA ILE A 2 -7.77 23.82 20.33
C ILE A 2 -9.22 24.16 20.65
N ALA A 3 -9.82 23.38 21.58
CA ALA A 3 -11.12 23.64 22.16
C ALA A 3 -10.95 23.96 23.67
N HIS A 4 -11.69 24.95 24.17
CA HIS A 4 -11.62 25.37 25.58
C HIS A 4 -12.72 24.74 26.42
N ASN A 5 -13.71 24.11 25.80
CA ASN A 5 -14.81 23.44 26.46
C ASN A 5 -15.41 22.35 25.54
N ARG A 6 -16.35 21.58 26.10
CA ARG A 6 -16.99 20.46 25.39
C ARG A 6 -17.73 20.90 24.11
N ASP A 7 -18.44 22.02 24.17
CA ASP A 7 -19.27 22.46 23.04
C ASP A 7 -18.41 22.91 21.88
N GLU A 8 -17.30 23.61 22.16
CA GLU A 8 -16.29 23.93 21.15
C GLU A 8 -15.65 22.67 20.55
N ALA A 9 -15.35 21.66 21.38
CA ALA A 9 -14.79 20.41 20.88
C ALA A 9 -15.74 19.69 19.92
N ILE A 10 -17.06 19.70 20.21
CA ILE A 10 -18.08 19.15 19.32
C ILE A 10 -18.11 19.92 17.99
N LEU A 11 -18.22 21.25 18.04
CA LEU A 11 -18.26 22.10 16.84
C LEU A 11 -17.01 21.93 15.96
N LEU A 12 -15.84 21.87 16.59
CA LEU A 12 -14.60 21.64 15.86
C LEU A 12 -14.54 20.24 15.22
N SER A 13 -15.02 19.22 15.95
CA SER A 13 -15.11 17.85 15.42
C SER A 13 -16.06 17.78 14.22
N GLU A 14 -17.23 18.37 14.31
CA GLU A 14 -18.21 18.48 13.22
C GLU A 14 -17.63 19.22 12.00
N SER A 15 -16.73 20.17 12.20
CA SER A 15 -16.05 20.90 11.12
C SER A 15 -14.93 20.10 10.46
N ILE A 16 -14.35 19.11 11.15
CA ILE A 16 -13.23 18.28 10.66
C ILE A 16 -13.74 17.03 9.96
N LEU A 17 -14.76 16.37 10.47
CA LEU A 17 -15.30 15.11 9.95
C LEU A 17 -15.62 15.13 8.44
N PRO A 18 -16.18 16.22 7.83
CA PRO A 18 -16.45 16.25 6.40
C PRO A 18 -15.22 16.54 5.52
N MET A 19 -14.05 16.77 6.13
CA MET A 19 -12.85 17.15 5.37
C MET A 19 -12.22 15.95 4.66
N THR A 20 -11.51 16.25 3.57
CA THR A 20 -10.56 15.35 2.92
C THR A 20 -9.17 15.95 3.10
N ILE A 21 -8.24 15.20 3.70
CA ILE A 21 -6.87 15.64 4.01
C ILE A 21 -5.91 14.75 3.24
N HIS A 22 -5.07 15.35 2.39
CA HIS A 22 -4.14 14.63 1.50
C HIS A 22 -4.80 13.50 0.68
N GLY A 23 -6.04 13.70 0.23
CA GLY A 23 -6.80 12.71 -0.55
C GLY A 23 -7.57 11.69 0.30
N HIS A 24 -7.36 11.64 1.61
CA HIS A 24 -8.06 10.72 2.53
C HIS A 24 -9.24 11.42 3.21
N LYS A 25 -10.41 10.78 3.15
CA LYS A 25 -11.60 11.25 3.87
C LYS A 25 -11.41 11.04 5.38
N VAL A 26 -11.76 12.05 6.18
CA VAL A 26 -11.69 11.95 7.63
C VAL A 26 -12.81 11.05 8.14
N ASN A 27 -12.46 9.95 8.81
CA ASN A 27 -13.42 8.98 9.39
C ASN A 27 -13.60 9.13 10.89
N GLY A 28 -12.68 9.84 11.55
CA GLY A 28 -12.75 10.05 12.99
C GLY A 28 -11.91 11.25 13.43
N VAL A 29 -12.23 11.77 14.62
CA VAL A 29 -11.48 12.85 15.26
C VAL A 29 -11.00 12.36 16.61
N LEU A 30 -9.69 12.41 16.84
CA LEU A 30 -9.11 12.18 18.15
C LEU A 30 -9.19 13.46 18.97
N VAL A 31 -9.82 13.38 20.14
CA VAL A 31 -9.86 14.47 21.10
C VAL A 31 -8.90 14.14 22.25
N ALA A 32 -7.86 14.94 22.41
CA ALA A 32 -6.83 14.76 23.41
C ALA A 32 -6.74 15.99 24.32
N GLU A 33 -6.24 15.80 25.55
CA GLU A 33 -5.96 16.90 26.46
C GLU A 33 -4.83 17.77 25.90
N ALA A 34 -5.08 19.09 25.81
CA ALA A 34 -4.04 20.03 25.39
C ALA A 34 -2.95 20.15 26.49
N LYS A 35 -1.71 19.95 26.10
CA LYS A 35 -0.55 20.06 26.98
C LYS A 35 0.19 21.37 26.71
N ASN A 36 0.82 21.91 27.74
CA ASN A 36 1.73 23.05 27.62
C ASN A 36 3.07 22.51 27.08
N ILE A 37 3.33 22.73 25.81
CA ILE A 37 4.51 22.21 25.09
C ILE A 37 5.64 23.22 25.26
N LEU A 38 6.76 22.75 25.77
CA LEU A 38 7.98 23.54 25.98
C LEU A 38 8.98 23.33 24.82
N HIS A 39 9.02 22.10 24.27
CA HIS A 39 9.88 21.73 23.17
C HIS A 39 9.38 20.48 22.46
N GLU A 40 9.63 20.37 21.15
CA GLU A 40 9.21 19.25 20.32
C GLU A 40 10.42 18.54 19.72
N TYR A 41 10.44 17.22 19.84
CA TYR A 41 11.46 16.33 19.28
C TYR A 41 10.80 15.37 18.31
N TYR A 42 11.59 14.84 17.40
CA TYR A 42 11.22 13.73 16.53
C TYR A 42 12.03 12.50 16.88
N VAL A 43 11.39 11.34 16.92
CA VAL A 43 12.06 10.05 17.05
C VAL A 43 11.35 8.98 16.23
N SER A 44 12.11 8.15 15.54
CA SER A 44 11.56 7.00 14.80
C SER A 44 12.49 5.80 14.83
N ILE A 45 11.92 4.62 14.65
CA ILE A 45 12.61 3.36 14.44
C ILE A 45 12.05 2.75 13.17
N SER A 46 12.91 2.39 12.22
CA SER A 46 12.49 1.88 10.91
C SER A 46 13.42 0.77 10.42
N VAL A 47 12.92 -0.01 9.44
CA VAL A 47 13.72 -0.98 8.70
C VAL A 47 14.56 -0.24 7.66
N ASP A 48 15.88 -0.42 7.69
CA ASP A 48 16.75 -0.05 6.57
C ASP A 48 16.99 -1.25 5.66
N ARG A 49 16.32 -1.26 4.52
CA ARG A 49 16.42 -2.33 3.53
C ARG A 49 17.77 -2.38 2.82
N THR A 50 18.51 -1.27 2.79
CA THR A 50 19.80 -1.16 2.12
C THR A 50 20.88 -1.87 2.92
N SER A 51 20.97 -1.57 4.21
CA SER A 51 21.90 -2.24 5.13
C SER A 51 21.38 -3.59 5.63
N ARG A 52 20.07 -3.87 5.50
CA ARG A 52 19.34 -5.01 6.07
C ARG A 52 19.35 -5.02 7.60
N ASP A 53 19.33 -3.84 8.16
CA ASP A 53 19.39 -3.55 9.59
C ASP A 53 18.21 -2.64 10.00
N PHE A 54 18.25 -2.10 11.20
CA PHE A 54 17.27 -1.13 11.68
C PHE A 54 17.95 0.21 11.98
N ASP A 55 17.21 1.30 11.80
CA ASP A 55 17.64 2.64 12.11
C ASP A 55 16.81 3.26 13.22
N VAL A 56 17.47 3.86 14.17
CA VAL A 56 16.88 4.86 15.07
C VAL A 56 17.25 6.23 14.56
N LEU A 57 16.27 7.03 14.19
CA LEU A 57 16.46 8.43 13.82
C LEU A 57 15.88 9.34 14.90
N ALA A 58 16.58 10.40 15.23
CA ALA A 58 16.10 11.38 16.19
C ALA A 58 16.64 12.78 15.89
N THR A 59 15.82 13.81 16.17
CA THR A 59 16.23 15.22 16.11
C THR A 59 15.56 16.03 17.20
N ALA A 60 16.24 17.10 17.64
CA ALA A 60 15.69 18.09 18.56
C ALA A 60 14.66 19.03 17.90
N ASN A 61 14.44 18.93 16.59
CA ASN A 61 13.51 19.74 15.84
C ASN A 61 12.36 18.83 15.37
N GLY A 62 11.35 18.64 16.22
CA GLY A 62 10.12 17.92 15.91
C GLY A 62 9.08 18.82 15.24
N GLY A 63 7.99 18.22 14.79
CA GLY A 63 6.87 18.93 14.17
C GLY A 63 6.66 18.56 12.69
N THR A 64 6.05 19.45 11.90
CA THR A 64 5.48 19.13 10.60
C THR A 64 6.47 18.94 9.44
N GLU A 65 7.73 19.36 9.55
CA GLU A 65 8.66 19.48 8.41
C GLU A 65 10.00 18.72 8.65
N VAL A 66 9.94 17.60 9.35
CA VAL A 66 11.16 16.83 9.68
C VAL A 66 11.89 16.35 8.42
N GLU A 67 11.17 16.02 7.34
CA GLU A 67 11.76 15.59 6.08
C GLU A 67 12.51 16.75 5.37
N GLU A 68 12.01 17.98 5.44
CA GLU A 68 12.71 19.17 4.92
C GLU A 68 13.95 19.47 5.76
N ILE A 69 13.81 19.41 7.11
CA ILE A 69 14.93 19.60 8.03
C ILE A 69 16.04 18.56 7.73
N ALA A 70 15.68 17.31 7.49
CA ALA A 70 16.66 16.26 7.14
C ALA A 70 17.38 16.52 5.81
N LYS A 71 16.74 17.20 4.87
CA LYS A 71 17.36 17.59 3.58
C LYS A 71 18.25 18.81 3.70
N GLU A 72 17.78 19.84 4.40
CA GLU A 72 18.49 21.13 4.51
C GLU A 72 19.59 21.10 5.59
N HIS A 73 19.34 20.37 6.69
CA HIS A 73 20.22 20.26 7.85
C HIS A 73 20.41 18.79 8.26
N PRO A 74 21.03 17.95 7.42
CA PRO A 74 21.22 16.53 7.70
C PRO A 74 22.02 16.27 8.99
N GLU A 75 22.86 17.21 9.42
CA GLU A 75 23.61 17.13 10.68
C GLU A 75 22.73 17.23 11.93
N SER A 76 21.52 17.81 11.82
CA SER A 76 20.57 17.93 12.92
C SER A 76 19.87 16.60 13.23
N VAL A 77 19.79 15.69 12.25
CA VAL A 77 19.21 14.36 12.43
C VAL A 77 20.31 13.39 12.87
N LYS A 78 20.11 12.79 14.02
CA LYS A 78 20.99 11.75 14.56
C LYS A 78 20.49 10.39 14.13
N ARG A 79 21.42 9.53 13.73
CA ARG A 79 21.12 8.16 13.29
C ARG A 79 21.95 7.17 14.10
N LEU A 80 21.30 6.11 14.55
CA LEU A 80 21.94 4.97 15.18
C LEU A 80 21.50 3.70 14.47
N HIS A 81 22.46 2.95 13.95
CA HIS A 81 22.24 1.64 13.39
C HIS A 81 22.09 0.57 14.49
N ILE A 82 21.09 -0.27 14.36
CA ILE A 82 20.92 -1.49 15.16
C ILE A 82 21.03 -2.67 14.20
N ASN A 83 22.04 -3.53 14.43
CA ASN A 83 22.19 -4.75 13.64
C ASN A 83 20.97 -5.67 13.79
N ALA A 84 20.53 -6.29 12.71
CA ALA A 84 19.32 -7.14 12.69
C ALA A 84 19.37 -8.33 13.68
N LEU A 85 20.55 -8.80 14.01
CA LEU A 85 20.81 -9.84 15.01
C LEU A 85 21.19 -9.28 16.38
N GLY A 86 21.25 -7.95 16.51
CA GLY A 86 21.58 -7.24 17.74
C GLY A 86 20.37 -6.84 18.55
N ASP A 87 20.61 -6.08 19.59
CA ASP A 87 19.55 -5.48 20.39
C ASP A 87 19.85 -4.00 20.65
N PHE A 88 18.81 -3.25 20.93
CA PHE A 88 18.88 -1.83 21.31
C PHE A 88 18.75 -1.74 22.82
N ASP A 89 19.87 -1.53 23.50
CA ASP A 89 19.93 -1.53 24.95
C ASP A 89 19.83 -0.12 25.55
N MET A 90 19.77 -0.05 26.89
CA MET A 90 19.65 1.20 27.65
C MET A 90 20.84 2.14 27.38
N GLU A 91 22.04 1.61 27.18
CA GLU A 91 23.21 2.43 26.91
C GLU A 91 23.14 3.08 25.53
N ALA A 92 22.73 2.33 24.51
CA ALA A 92 22.49 2.84 23.16
C ALA A 92 21.35 3.88 23.15
N ALA A 93 20.27 3.61 23.88
CA ALA A 93 19.15 4.54 24.01
C ALA A 93 19.57 5.86 24.70
N LYS A 94 20.36 5.80 25.75
CA LYS A 94 20.93 6.98 26.41
C LYS A 94 21.88 7.76 25.52
N ARG A 95 22.71 7.08 24.75
CA ARG A 95 23.59 7.76 23.75
C ARG A 95 22.76 8.52 22.73
N MET A 96 21.72 7.89 22.15
CA MET A 96 20.84 8.56 21.18
C MET A 96 20.11 9.75 21.79
N ALA A 97 19.49 9.57 22.96
CA ALA A 97 18.80 10.65 23.68
C ALA A 97 19.76 11.82 24.00
N GLY A 98 20.98 11.55 24.44
CA GLY A 98 21.99 12.57 24.70
C GLY A 98 22.40 13.35 23.46
N GLN A 99 22.47 12.71 22.28
CA GLN A 99 22.81 13.36 21.01
C GLN A 99 21.78 14.39 20.54
N ILE A 100 20.52 14.26 20.95
CA ILE A 100 19.45 15.20 20.64
C ILE A 100 19.13 16.15 21.79
N GLY A 101 19.99 16.22 22.80
CA GLY A 101 19.97 17.26 23.84
C GLY A 101 19.19 16.91 25.10
N PHE A 102 18.93 15.62 25.38
CA PHE A 102 18.39 15.21 26.67
C PHE A 102 19.52 15.01 27.70
N TYR A 103 19.32 15.57 28.87
CA TYR A 103 20.27 15.49 29.99
C TYR A 103 19.54 15.22 31.30
N HIS A 104 20.25 14.77 32.32
CA HIS A 104 19.76 14.52 33.66
C HIS A 104 18.50 13.61 33.68
N ALA A 105 17.44 14.04 34.32
CA ALA A 105 16.20 13.27 34.46
C ALA A 105 15.50 13.01 33.12
N ASP A 106 15.58 13.94 32.15
CA ASP A 106 15.01 13.78 30.81
C ASP A 106 15.75 12.70 30.03
N LEU A 107 17.03 12.50 30.25
CA LEU A 107 17.84 11.48 29.57
C LEU A 107 17.30 10.07 29.84
N ASP A 108 17.05 9.75 31.11
CA ASP A 108 16.51 8.44 31.51
C ASP A 108 15.10 8.24 30.99
N GLN A 109 14.28 9.29 30.99
CA GLN A 109 12.90 9.24 30.48
C GLN A 109 12.90 9.03 28.95
N ALA A 110 13.71 9.80 28.21
CA ALA A 110 13.84 9.66 26.75
C ALA A 110 14.38 8.27 26.36
N ALA A 111 15.41 7.79 27.06
CA ALA A 111 15.95 6.46 26.82
C ALA A 111 14.91 5.34 27.05
N ASN A 112 14.11 5.46 28.12
CA ASN A 112 13.01 4.51 28.36
C ASN A 112 11.92 4.57 27.28
N ILE A 113 11.60 5.76 26.73
CA ILE A 113 10.67 5.91 25.63
C ILE A 113 11.23 5.19 24.37
N LEU A 114 12.48 5.43 24.01
CA LEU A 114 13.14 4.77 22.89
C LEU A 114 13.16 3.24 23.03
N LEU A 115 13.42 2.72 24.24
CA LEU A 115 13.35 1.27 24.48
C LEU A 115 11.93 0.70 24.35
N ARG A 116 10.91 1.44 24.79
CA ARG A 116 9.50 1.04 24.59
C ARG A 116 9.10 1.08 23.12
N MET A 117 9.59 2.05 22.36
CA MET A 117 9.42 2.10 20.90
C MET A 117 10.06 0.87 20.24
N TRP A 118 11.28 0.52 20.64
CA TRP A 118 11.97 -0.69 20.15
C TRP A 118 11.21 -1.98 20.49
N GLN A 119 10.70 -2.09 21.71
CA GLN A 119 9.88 -3.21 22.12
C GLN A 119 8.59 -3.29 21.29
N CYS A 120 7.89 -2.14 21.12
CA CYS A 120 6.71 -2.04 20.26
C CYS A 120 7.02 -2.46 18.82
N PHE A 121 8.16 -2.00 18.28
CA PHE A 121 8.62 -2.33 16.93
C PHE A 121 8.81 -3.84 16.74
N LYS A 122 9.49 -4.51 17.69
CA LYS A 122 9.74 -5.96 17.64
C LYS A 122 8.47 -6.78 17.87
N ASP A 123 7.69 -6.45 18.89
CA ASP A 123 6.53 -7.24 19.31
C ASP A 123 5.39 -7.21 18.31
N ASN A 124 5.34 -6.15 17.49
CA ASN A 124 4.29 -5.97 16.51
C ASN A 124 4.77 -6.08 15.06
N ASP A 125 5.92 -6.69 14.79
CA ASP A 125 6.46 -6.78 13.43
C ASP A 125 6.31 -5.47 12.66
N ALA A 126 6.64 -4.35 13.30
CA ALA A 126 6.50 -3.04 12.69
C ALA A 126 7.65 -2.80 11.68
N THR A 127 7.36 -2.06 10.64
CA THR A 127 8.35 -1.54 9.70
C THR A 127 8.72 -0.08 10.00
N LEU A 128 7.88 0.60 10.77
CA LEU A 128 8.09 1.94 11.29
C LEU A 128 7.37 2.09 12.63
N VAL A 129 8.04 2.68 13.60
CA VAL A 129 7.44 3.26 14.81
C VAL A 129 7.98 4.68 14.95
N GLU A 130 7.10 5.66 14.89
CA GLU A 130 7.44 7.09 14.89
C GLU A 130 6.65 7.81 15.97
N ILE A 131 7.30 8.74 16.66
CA ILE A 131 6.65 9.72 17.55
C ILE A 131 7.02 11.12 17.02
N ASN A 132 6.00 11.87 16.60
CA ASN A 132 6.15 13.22 16.07
C ASN A 132 4.93 14.09 16.41
N PRO A 133 5.03 14.95 17.46
CA PRO A 133 6.21 15.16 18.28
C PRO A 133 6.29 14.28 19.54
N LEU A 134 7.52 13.99 19.95
CA LEU A 134 7.83 13.69 21.35
C LEU A 134 8.03 15.04 22.04
N ALA A 135 7.09 15.44 22.89
CA ALA A 135 7.07 16.76 23.48
C ALA A 135 7.65 16.77 24.90
N LYS A 136 8.47 17.77 25.20
CA LYS A 136 8.71 18.18 26.58
C LYS A 136 7.57 19.10 27.01
N ILE A 137 6.82 18.70 28.02
CA ILE A 137 5.65 19.38 28.50
C ILE A 137 5.85 19.81 29.95
N GLY A 138 5.08 20.81 30.45
CA GLY A 138 5.07 21.25 31.82
C GLY A 138 5.02 22.76 31.96
N ASP A 139 5.22 23.24 33.18
CA ASP A 139 5.38 24.67 33.48
C ASP A 139 6.86 25.08 33.26
N PRO A 140 7.13 26.16 32.49
CA PRO A 140 8.50 26.63 32.30
C PRO A 140 9.25 26.93 33.59
N ASP A 141 8.52 27.39 34.61
CA ASP A 141 9.06 27.85 35.91
C ASP A 141 9.07 26.77 36.99
N ASP A 142 8.43 25.61 36.73
CA ASP A 142 8.40 24.46 37.66
C ASP A 142 9.08 23.24 37.06
N GLU A 143 10.33 22.99 37.42
CA GLU A 143 11.11 21.85 36.92
C GLU A 143 10.48 20.51 37.30
N ALA A 144 9.79 20.42 38.43
CA ALA A 144 9.15 19.17 38.86
C ALA A 144 7.92 18.80 38.05
N SER A 145 7.30 19.76 37.37
CA SER A 145 6.16 19.52 36.48
C SER A 145 6.55 19.03 35.09
N LYS A 146 7.84 19.16 34.70
CA LYS A 146 8.32 18.85 33.38
C LYS A 146 8.42 17.33 33.15
N SER A 147 7.98 16.88 31.98
CA SER A 147 8.05 15.50 31.60
C SER A 147 8.05 15.36 30.07
N LEU A 148 8.38 14.17 29.57
CA LEU A 148 8.26 13.85 28.16
C LEU A 148 6.93 13.13 27.88
N CYS A 149 6.27 13.51 26.80
CA CYS A 149 4.99 12.95 26.37
C CYS A 149 4.98 12.73 24.86
N ALA A 150 4.61 11.53 24.42
CA ALA A 150 4.28 11.29 23.01
C ALA A 150 2.90 11.93 22.76
N LEU A 151 2.83 12.94 21.91
CA LEU A 151 1.57 13.60 21.57
C LEU A 151 0.90 12.95 20.36
N ASP A 152 1.70 12.43 19.45
CA ASP A 152 1.23 11.65 18.32
C ASP A 152 2.21 10.51 18.02
N ALA A 153 1.69 9.45 17.40
CA ALA A 153 2.50 8.30 16.99
C ALA A 153 1.97 7.71 15.69
N LYS A 154 2.91 7.28 14.85
CA LYS A 154 2.62 6.54 13.61
C LYS A 154 3.31 5.19 13.67
N ILE A 155 2.56 4.13 13.41
CA ILE A 155 3.08 2.76 13.38
C ILE A 155 2.68 2.14 12.05
N SER A 156 3.67 1.65 11.29
CA SER A 156 3.44 0.84 10.10
C SER A 156 3.78 -0.61 10.43
N LEU A 157 2.85 -1.49 10.16
CA LEU A 157 2.98 -2.92 10.44
C LEU A 157 3.33 -3.68 9.17
N ASP A 158 4.08 -4.78 9.30
CA ASP A 158 4.34 -5.69 8.18
C ASP A 158 3.11 -6.57 7.92
N GLY A 159 2.35 -6.28 6.87
CA GLY A 159 1.16 -7.04 6.49
C GLY A 159 1.43 -8.55 6.31
N ASN A 160 2.68 -8.93 5.96
CA ASN A 160 3.05 -10.35 5.85
C ASN A 160 3.07 -11.07 7.20
N ALA A 161 3.13 -10.35 8.31
CA ALA A 161 3.08 -10.90 9.67
C ALA A 161 1.66 -11.00 10.24
N ALA A 162 0.63 -10.55 9.53
CA ALA A 162 -0.75 -10.50 9.99
C ALA A 162 -1.26 -11.86 10.51
N PHE A 163 -0.80 -12.98 9.92
CA PHE A 163 -1.19 -14.33 10.30
C PHE A 163 -0.86 -14.69 11.76
N ARG A 164 0.01 -13.96 12.44
CA ARG A 164 0.39 -14.13 13.85
C ARG A 164 -0.08 -13.02 14.77
N HIS A 165 -0.92 -12.10 14.26
CA HIS A 165 -1.43 -10.94 14.99
C HIS A 165 -2.96 -10.79 14.83
N ASP A 166 -3.72 -11.70 15.44
CA ASP A 166 -5.19 -11.74 15.33
C ASP A 166 -5.89 -10.41 15.67
N GLY A 167 -5.25 -9.56 16.47
CA GLY A 167 -5.81 -8.27 16.89
C GLY A 167 -5.68 -7.15 15.86
N TRP A 168 -5.00 -7.36 14.73
CA TRP A 168 -4.76 -6.29 13.75
C TRP A 168 -6.00 -5.92 12.94
N THR A 169 -6.94 -6.84 12.76
CA THR A 169 -8.21 -6.59 12.06
C THR A 169 -8.99 -5.40 12.62
N ARG A 170 -8.78 -5.04 13.89
CA ARG A 170 -9.37 -3.84 14.51
C ARG A 170 -8.84 -2.51 13.96
N PHE A 171 -7.71 -2.54 13.25
CA PHE A 171 -7.10 -1.36 12.64
C PHE A 171 -7.47 -1.22 11.17
N ASP A 172 -8.08 -2.26 10.58
CA ASP A 172 -8.57 -2.19 9.21
C ASP A 172 -9.69 -1.17 9.13
N ASP A 173 -9.55 -0.21 8.23
CA ASP A 173 -10.58 0.76 7.92
C ASP A 173 -11.13 0.49 6.52
N PRO A 174 -12.26 -0.22 6.41
CA PRO A 174 -12.86 -0.55 5.13
C PRO A 174 -13.20 0.67 4.26
N MET A 175 -13.33 1.86 4.88
CA MET A 175 -13.62 3.10 4.14
C MET A 175 -12.38 3.74 3.51
N GLN A 176 -11.19 3.29 3.89
CA GLN A 176 -9.91 3.74 3.29
C GLN A 176 -9.34 2.72 2.30
N ALA A 177 -9.87 1.50 2.30
CA ALA A 177 -9.47 0.50 1.31
C ALA A 177 -9.93 0.91 -0.10
N ASP A 178 -9.10 0.68 -1.10
CA ASP A 178 -9.52 0.77 -2.48
C ASP A 178 -10.66 -0.22 -2.73
N PRO A 179 -11.78 0.20 -3.36
CA PRO A 179 -12.96 -0.66 -3.51
C PRO A 179 -12.69 -1.93 -4.32
N PHE A 180 -11.75 -1.89 -5.27
CA PHE A 180 -11.37 -3.06 -6.08
C PHE A 180 -10.49 -4.01 -5.28
N GLU A 181 -9.54 -3.48 -4.47
CA GLU A 181 -8.72 -4.27 -3.56
C GLU A 181 -9.56 -4.93 -2.47
N ALA A 182 -10.53 -4.21 -1.91
CA ALA A 182 -11.47 -4.76 -0.92
C ALA A 182 -12.32 -5.89 -1.52
N ALA A 183 -12.88 -5.70 -2.72
CA ALA A 183 -13.65 -6.72 -3.42
C ALA A 183 -12.79 -7.96 -3.74
N ALA A 184 -11.54 -7.77 -4.16
CA ALA A 184 -10.61 -8.87 -4.42
C ALA A 184 -10.27 -9.67 -3.15
N ALA A 185 -10.09 -8.99 -2.03
CA ALA A 185 -9.79 -9.61 -0.75
C ALA A 185 -10.93 -10.53 -0.26
N GLU A 186 -12.21 -10.17 -0.52
CA GLU A 186 -13.37 -11.01 -0.21
C GLU A 186 -13.33 -12.37 -0.95
N HIS A 187 -12.68 -12.41 -2.13
CA HIS A 187 -12.47 -13.63 -2.93
C HIS A 187 -11.10 -14.28 -2.69
N GLY A 188 -10.30 -13.78 -1.73
CA GLY A 188 -8.96 -14.28 -1.43
C GLY A 188 -7.94 -14.01 -2.53
N LEU A 189 -8.15 -12.99 -3.35
CA LEU A 189 -7.28 -12.59 -4.45
C LEU A 189 -6.30 -11.49 -4.03
N HIS A 190 -5.10 -11.54 -4.59
CA HIS A 190 -4.08 -10.49 -4.42
C HIS A 190 -4.21 -9.46 -5.53
N TYR A 191 -4.81 -8.33 -5.22
CA TYR A 191 -5.07 -7.22 -6.15
C TYR A 191 -4.38 -5.95 -5.68
N VAL A 192 -3.81 -5.20 -6.61
CA VAL A 192 -3.34 -3.82 -6.38
C VAL A 192 -3.90 -2.95 -7.50
N HIS A 193 -4.60 -1.90 -7.14
CA HIS A 193 -5.14 -0.91 -8.09
C HIS A 193 -4.02 0.01 -8.60
N LEU A 194 -4.01 0.29 -9.90
CA LEU A 194 -3.06 1.18 -10.57
C LEU A 194 -3.82 2.15 -11.49
N ASP A 195 -3.17 3.26 -11.82
CA ASP A 195 -3.72 4.23 -12.78
C ASP A 195 -3.40 3.81 -14.22
N GLY A 196 -4.33 3.09 -14.87
CA GLY A 196 -4.09 2.60 -16.21
C GLY A 196 -5.34 2.17 -16.96
N GLN A 197 -5.16 1.63 -18.18
CA GLN A 197 -6.25 1.28 -19.10
C GLN A 197 -6.26 -0.20 -19.45
N VAL A 198 -5.22 -0.94 -19.14
CA VAL A 198 -5.15 -2.39 -19.39
C VAL A 198 -5.26 -3.14 -18.10
N GLY A 199 -6.36 -3.85 -17.88
CA GLY A 199 -6.48 -4.80 -16.79
C GLY A 199 -5.50 -5.96 -17.01
N VAL A 200 -4.79 -6.40 -15.97
CA VAL A 200 -3.82 -7.50 -16.06
C VAL A 200 -4.17 -8.59 -15.06
N ILE A 201 -4.29 -9.81 -15.56
CA ILE A 201 -4.53 -11.02 -14.78
C ILE A 201 -3.48 -12.07 -15.14
N GLY A 202 -2.84 -12.66 -14.12
CA GLY A 202 -1.90 -13.76 -14.33
C GLY A 202 -1.86 -14.71 -13.13
N ASN A 203 -1.17 -15.82 -13.31
CA ASN A 203 -0.96 -16.81 -12.25
C ASN A 203 0.48 -16.83 -11.77
N GLY A 204 0.70 -16.28 -10.60
CA GLY A 204 2.01 -16.12 -9.98
C GLY A 204 2.53 -14.67 -10.10
N ALA A 205 2.92 -14.11 -8.98
CA ALA A 205 3.30 -12.70 -8.85
C ALA A 205 4.40 -12.26 -9.84
N GLY A 206 5.40 -13.11 -10.08
CA GLY A 206 6.49 -12.82 -11.03
C GLY A 206 5.99 -12.68 -12.47
N LEU A 207 5.06 -13.56 -12.91
CA LEU A 207 4.47 -13.49 -14.23
C LEU A 207 3.59 -12.25 -14.38
N VAL A 208 2.82 -11.90 -13.35
CA VAL A 208 2.00 -10.68 -13.35
C VAL A 208 2.90 -9.44 -13.45
N MET A 209 3.97 -9.35 -12.65
CA MET A 209 4.93 -8.23 -12.73
C MET A 209 5.53 -8.08 -14.13
N SER A 210 5.98 -9.19 -14.73
CA SER A 210 6.51 -9.17 -16.10
C SER A 210 5.44 -8.74 -17.13
N SER A 211 4.18 -9.13 -16.91
CA SER A 211 3.06 -8.73 -17.78
C SER A 211 2.76 -7.23 -17.67
N LEU A 212 2.85 -6.66 -16.46
CA LEU A 212 2.75 -5.20 -16.25
C LEU A 212 3.85 -4.46 -17.02
N ASP A 213 5.09 -4.91 -16.91
CA ASP A 213 6.23 -4.31 -17.60
C ASP A 213 6.06 -4.39 -19.12
N ALA A 214 5.58 -5.54 -19.64
CA ALA A 214 5.31 -5.72 -21.07
C ALA A 214 4.21 -4.75 -21.57
N VAL A 215 3.12 -4.59 -20.85
CA VAL A 215 2.05 -3.63 -21.18
C VAL A 215 2.56 -2.19 -21.18
N TRP A 216 3.30 -1.81 -20.14
CA TRP A 216 3.89 -0.47 -20.04
C TRP A 216 4.86 -0.20 -21.19
N GLY A 217 5.74 -1.17 -21.51
CA GLY A 217 6.67 -1.10 -22.64
C GLY A 217 5.94 -0.93 -23.96
N ALA A 218 4.91 -1.75 -24.21
CA ALA A 218 4.09 -1.69 -25.42
C ALA A 218 3.38 -0.33 -25.59
N GLY A 219 2.79 0.21 -24.50
CA GLY A 219 2.16 1.53 -24.53
C GLY A 219 3.14 2.63 -24.90
N LYS A 220 4.37 2.56 -24.38
CA LYS A 220 5.45 3.50 -24.68
C LYS A 220 5.93 3.38 -26.13
N GLU A 221 6.16 2.16 -26.63
CA GLU A 221 6.60 1.91 -28.00
C GLU A 221 5.55 2.36 -29.03
N GLN A 222 4.27 2.18 -28.72
CA GLN A 222 3.16 2.63 -29.55
C GLN A 222 2.86 4.15 -29.42
N GLY A 223 3.50 4.84 -28.50
CA GLY A 223 3.27 6.28 -28.24
C GLY A 223 1.87 6.61 -27.71
N THR A 224 1.19 5.64 -27.08
CA THR A 224 -0.20 5.78 -26.64
C THR A 224 -0.32 6.19 -25.18
N ASN A 225 0.76 6.11 -24.39
CA ASN A 225 0.77 6.29 -22.93
C ASN A 225 -0.25 5.40 -22.17
N VAL A 226 -0.60 4.27 -22.75
CA VAL A 226 -1.42 3.25 -22.09
C VAL A 226 -0.56 2.53 -21.07
N THR A 227 -1.12 2.32 -19.88
CA THR A 227 -0.45 1.68 -18.75
C THR A 227 -1.34 0.59 -18.15
N PRO A 228 -0.77 -0.35 -17.34
CA PRO A 228 -1.57 -1.33 -16.64
C PRO A 228 -2.45 -0.67 -15.57
N ALA A 229 -3.69 -1.16 -15.44
CA ALA A 229 -4.71 -0.67 -14.51
C ALA A 229 -4.66 -1.36 -13.14
N ASN A 230 -4.07 -2.54 -13.06
CA ASN A 230 -3.98 -3.31 -11.83
C ASN A 230 -2.90 -4.38 -11.89
N PHE A 231 -2.49 -4.84 -10.73
CA PHE A 231 -1.86 -6.14 -10.51
C PHE A 231 -2.92 -7.12 -10.00
N LEU A 232 -3.05 -8.31 -10.59
CA LEU A 232 -3.92 -9.37 -10.07
C LEU A 232 -3.28 -10.74 -10.29
N ASP A 233 -2.95 -11.41 -9.19
CA ASP A 233 -2.46 -12.80 -9.17
C ASP A 233 -3.58 -13.73 -8.71
N ILE A 234 -4.00 -14.64 -9.61
CA ILE A 234 -5.03 -15.65 -9.31
C ILE A 234 -4.45 -16.88 -8.60
N GLY A 235 -3.15 -16.88 -8.34
CA GLY A 235 -2.48 -17.98 -7.64
C GLY A 235 -2.30 -19.26 -8.45
N GLY A 236 -1.71 -20.26 -7.81
CA GLY A 236 -1.55 -21.60 -8.38
C GLY A 236 -2.81 -22.44 -8.21
N GLY A 237 -3.25 -23.12 -9.29
CA GLY A 237 -4.42 -23.99 -9.27
C GLY A 237 -5.78 -23.29 -9.33
N ALA A 238 -5.82 -22.08 -9.88
CA ALA A 238 -7.06 -21.30 -10.02
C ALA A 238 -8.16 -22.09 -10.74
N SER A 239 -9.36 -22.06 -10.17
CA SER A 239 -10.58 -22.65 -10.74
C SER A 239 -11.24 -21.70 -11.74
N ALA A 240 -12.23 -22.20 -12.49
CA ALA A 240 -13.05 -21.38 -13.36
C ALA A 240 -13.77 -20.26 -12.60
N ALA A 241 -14.26 -20.54 -11.37
CA ALA A 241 -14.89 -19.54 -10.53
C ALA A 241 -13.93 -18.40 -10.14
N VAL A 242 -12.72 -18.74 -9.70
CA VAL A 242 -11.67 -17.74 -9.38
C VAL A 242 -11.37 -16.85 -10.58
N MET A 243 -11.32 -17.41 -11.78
CA MET A 243 -11.09 -16.62 -13.00
C MET A 243 -12.28 -15.72 -13.33
N SER A 244 -13.53 -16.21 -13.17
CA SER A 244 -14.74 -15.41 -13.37
C SER A 244 -14.81 -14.23 -12.40
N ASP A 245 -14.58 -14.48 -11.12
CA ASP A 245 -14.56 -13.45 -10.07
C ASP A 245 -13.45 -12.40 -10.36
N SER A 246 -12.26 -12.86 -10.75
CA SER A 246 -11.13 -11.99 -11.11
C SER A 246 -11.49 -11.06 -12.27
N LEU A 247 -12.09 -11.58 -13.31
CA LEU A 247 -12.55 -10.80 -14.47
C LEU A 247 -13.66 -9.81 -14.07
N SER A 248 -14.60 -10.23 -13.21
CA SER A 248 -15.67 -9.36 -12.73
C SER A 248 -15.10 -8.12 -12.02
N ILE A 249 -14.10 -8.32 -11.16
CA ILE A 249 -13.45 -7.23 -10.43
C ILE A 249 -12.72 -6.30 -11.40
N VAL A 250 -11.86 -6.83 -12.28
CA VAL A 250 -11.08 -6.02 -13.23
C VAL A 250 -11.99 -5.27 -14.21
N LEU A 251 -13.06 -5.91 -14.70
CA LEU A 251 -13.98 -5.29 -15.65
C LEU A 251 -14.91 -4.25 -15.01
N SER A 252 -15.11 -4.31 -13.70
CA SER A 252 -15.87 -3.31 -12.95
C SER A 252 -15.17 -1.96 -12.83
N ASP A 253 -13.84 -1.93 -13.02
CA ASP A 253 -13.08 -0.69 -13.06
C ASP A 253 -13.41 0.09 -14.36
N PRO A 254 -13.93 1.33 -14.25
CA PRO A 254 -14.26 2.15 -15.40
C PRO A 254 -13.05 2.59 -16.22
N GLN A 255 -11.84 2.59 -15.65
CA GLN A 255 -10.60 2.92 -16.35
C GLN A 255 -10.17 1.82 -17.33
N VAL A 256 -10.51 0.58 -17.04
CA VAL A 256 -10.11 -0.57 -17.86
C VAL A 256 -10.83 -0.54 -19.21
N GLU A 257 -10.05 -0.50 -20.26
CA GLU A 257 -10.53 -0.48 -21.66
C GLU A 257 -10.27 -1.81 -22.38
N SER A 258 -9.26 -2.56 -21.96
CA SER A 258 -8.95 -3.93 -22.40
C SER A 258 -8.41 -4.74 -21.24
N VAL A 259 -8.40 -6.07 -21.34
CA VAL A 259 -7.82 -6.95 -20.32
C VAL A 259 -6.78 -7.87 -20.97
N PHE A 260 -5.60 -7.96 -20.37
CA PHE A 260 -4.56 -8.93 -20.71
C PHE A 260 -4.54 -10.05 -19.68
N ILE A 261 -4.81 -11.28 -20.13
CA ILE A 261 -4.79 -12.51 -19.32
C ILE A 261 -3.58 -13.34 -19.75
N ASN A 262 -2.59 -13.45 -18.88
CA ASN A 262 -1.36 -14.19 -19.12
C ASN A 262 -1.24 -15.36 -18.13
N VAL A 263 -1.39 -16.58 -18.64
CA VAL A 263 -1.35 -17.80 -17.82
C VAL A 263 -0.29 -18.76 -18.31
N TYR A 264 0.61 -19.11 -17.40
CA TYR A 264 1.52 -20.23 -17.56
C TYR A 264 1.00 -21.43 -16.75
N GLY A 265 0.47 -22.42 -17.43
CA GLY A 265 -0.07 -23.62 -16.82
C GLY A 265 1.04 -24.50 -16.21
N GLY A 266 1.23 -24.40 -14.93
CA GLY A 266 1.97 -25.36 -14.13
C GLY A 266 0.96 -26.23 -13.36
N ILE A 267 0.62 -25.82 -12.15
CA ILE A 267 -0.49 -26.37 -11.36
C ILE A 267 -1.84 -25.89 -11.91
N THR A 268 -1.91 -24.64 -12.35
CA THR A 268 -3.10 -24.07 -12.98
C THR A 268 -3.37 -24.72 -14.34
N SER A 269 -4.62 -25.10 -14.60
CA SER A 269 -5.05 -25.63 -15.90
C SER A 269 -5.59 -24.50 -16.77
N CYS A 270 -4.98 -24.28 -17.94
CA CYS A 270 -5.47 -23.32 -18.92
C CYS A 270 -6.90 -23.63 -19.41
N GLU A 271 -7.29 -24.93 -19.41
CA GLU A 271 -8.68 -25.34 -19.69
C GLU A 271 -9.68 -24.75 -18.67
N GLN A 272 -9.35 -24.79 -17.35
CA GLN A 272 -10.21 -24.23 -16.30
C GLN A 272 -10.28 -22.71 -16.41
N VAL A 273 -9.16 -22.07 -16.70
CA VAL A 273 -9.11 -20.61 -16.92
C VAL A 273 -9.96 -20.22 -18.13
N ALA A 274 -9.88 -20.95 -19.24
CA ALA A 274 -10.72 -20.70 -20.42
C ALA A 274 -12.21 -20.80 -20.12
N LYS A 275 -12.64 -21.80 -19.34
CA LYS A 275 -14.03 -21.95 -18.89
C LYS A 275 -14.47 -20.75 -18.04
N GLY A 276 -13.62 -20.30 -17.13
CA GLY A 276 -13.90 -19.12 -16.30
C GLY A 276 -14.02 -17.83 -17.11
N ILE A 277 -13.19 -17.66 -18.14
CA ILE A 277 -13.30 -16.52 -19.07
C ILE A 277 -14.65 -16.53 -19.78
N LEU A 278 -15.09 -17.67 -20.32
CA LEU A 278 -16.38 -17.76 -21.01
C LEU A 278 -17.55 -17.55 -20.05
N GLN A 279 -17.49 -18.10 -18.84
CA GLN A 279 -18.48 -17.85 -17.79
C GLN A 279 -18.61 -16.35 -17.50
N ALA A 280 -17.50 -15.65 -17.32
CA ALA A 280 -17.51 -14.21 -17.09
C ALA A 280 -18.12 -13.43 -18.26
N PHE A 281 -17.87 -13.83 -19.51
CA PHE A 281 -18.51 -13.20 -20.68
C PHE A 281 -20.03 -13.36 -20.66
N GLU A 282 -20.53 -14.53 -20.31
CA GLU A 282 -21.95 -14.81 -20.23
C GLU A 282 -22.63 -14.02 -19.11
N GLU A 283 -21.98 -13.90 -17.95
CA GLU A 283 -22.53 -13.23 -16.78
C GLU A 283 -22.46 -11.70 -16.89
N LEU A 284 -21.34 -11.17 -17.36
CA LEU A 284 -21.08 -9.71 -17.34
C LEU A 284 -21.51 -8.99 -18.62
N HIS A 285 -21.80 -9.74 -19.69
CA HIS A 285 -22.16 -9.17 -21.00
C HIS A 285 -21.22 -8.06 -21.48
N THR A 286 -19.92 -8.21 -21.19
CA THR A 286 -18.92 -7.19 -21.48
C THR A 286 -18.62 -7.09 -22.99
N SER A 287 -18.40 -5.86 -23.45
CA SER A 287 -17.86 -5.57 -24.80
C SER A 287 -16.39 -5.18 -24.79
N LYS A 288 -15.76 -5.11 -23.59
CA LYS A 288 -14.33 -4.81 -23.50
C LYS A 288 -13.52 -5.96 -24.06
N PRO A 289 -12.50 -5.71 -24.88
CA PRO A 289 -11.68 -6.78 -25.48
C PRO A 289 -10.80 -7.44 -24.41
N LEU A 290 -10.70 -8.77 -24.52
CA LEU A 290 -9.80 -9.59 -23.73
C LEU A 290 -8.74 -10.18 -24.63
N VAL A 291 -7.48 -10.05 -24.24
CA VAL A 291 -6.32 -10.65 -24.93
C VAL A 291 -5.76 -11.73 -24.04
N VAL A 292 -5.67 -12.96 -24.56
CA VAL A 292 -5.29 -14.14 -23.80
C VAL A 292 -4.00 -14.73 -24.34
N ARG A 293 -3.06 -15.02 -23.47
CA ARG A 293 -1.90 -15.85 -23.76
C ARG A 293 -1.89 -17.03 -22.79
N PHE A 294 -1.92 -18.23 -23.35
CA PHE A 294 -1.80 -19.48 -22.61
C PHE A 294 -0.54 -20.24 -23.01
N ASP A 295 0.11 -20.82 -22.02
CA ASP A 295 1.23 -21.73 -22.21
C ASP A 295 1.24 -22.78 -21.09
N GLY A 296 1.87 -23.94 -21.32
CA GLY A 296 1.99 -25.01 -20.35
C GLY A 296 0.76 -25.95 -20.27
N ASN A 297 0.37 -26.33 -19.05
CA ASN A 297 -0.64 -27.38 -18.80
C ASN A 297 -2.02 -27.04 -19.39
N ALA A 298 -2.53 -27.95 -20.23
CA ALA A 298 -3.83 -27.84 -20.91
C ALA A 298 -3.99 -26.54 -21.73
N ALA A 299 -2.88 -25.99 -22.25
CA ALA A 299 -2.94 -24.77 -23.07
C ALA A 299 -3.69 -25.02 -24.39
N ALA A 300 -3.42 -26.14 -25.08
CA ALA A 300 -4.10 -26.48 -26.35
C ALA A 300 -5.62 -26.65 -26.17
N GLU A 301 -6.04 -27.30 -25.09
CA GLU A 301 -7.45 -27.52 -24.75
C GLU A 301 -8.12 -26.16 -24.39
N GLY A 302 -7.44 -25.31 -23.61
CA GLY A 302 -7.92 -23.97 -23.28
C GLY A 302 -8.11 -23.10 -24.53
N LEU A 303 -7.13 -23.08 -25.44
CA LEU A 303 -7.21 -22.35 -26.70
C LEU A 303 -8.35 -22.86 -27.60
N GLN A 304 -8.59 -24.17 -27.65
CA GLN A 304 -9.74 -24.74 -28.39
C GLN A 304 -11.07 -24.28 -27.83
N ILE A 305 -11.22 -24.21 -26.49
CA ILE A 305 -12.43 -23.70 -25.83
C ILE A 305 -12.66 -22.24 -26.19
N LEU A 306 -11.63 -21.39 -26.12
CA LEU A 306 -11.73 -19.98 -26.48
C LEU A 306 -12.08 -19.79 -27.95
N ALA A 307 -11.47 -20.55 -28.85
CA ALA A 307 -11.74 -20.50 -30.29
C ALA A 307 -13.18 -20.92 -30.62
N ALA A 308 -13.69 -21.95 -29.96
CA ALA A 308 -15.06 -22.45 -30.17
C ALA A 308 -16.14 -21.41 -29.76
N ALA A 309 -15.84 -20.49 -28.87
CA ALA A 309 -16.75 -19.43 -28.44
C ALA A 309 -17.03 -18.40 -29.55
N ASN A 310 -16.16 -18.29 -30.54
CA ASN A 310 -16.29 -17.38 -31.69
C ASN A 310 -16.68 -15.94 -31.29
N ASN A 311 -16.10 -15.43 -30.18
CA ASN A 311 -16.39 -14.12 -29.63
C ASN A 311 -15.44 -13.07 -30.24
N PRO A 312 -15.94 -12.03 -30.92
CA PRO A 312 -15.10 -11.03 -31.59
C PRO A 312 -14.28 -10.16 -30.63
N ASN A 313 -14.62 -10.15 -29.34
CA ASN A 313 -13.88 -9.42 -28.31
C ASN A 313 -12.79 -10.28 -27.61
N LEU A 314 -12.60 -11.52 -28.09
CA LEU A 314 -11.61 -12.43 -27.53
C LEU A 314 -10.46 -12.61 -28.52
N HIS A 315 -9.28 -12.15 -28.15
CA HIS A 315 -8.06 -12.20 -28.91
C HIS A 315 -7.10 -13.21 -28.27
N VAL A 316 -6.39 -13.97 -29.07
CA VAL A 316 -5.40 -14.95 -28.61
C VAL A 316 -4.08 -14.65 -29.27
N GLU A 317 -3.02 -14.61 -28.47
CA GLU A 317 -1.65 -14.36 -28.95
C GLU A 317 -0.69 -15.41 -28.40
N ASP A 318 0.36 -15.69 -29.17
CA ASP A 318 1.30 -16.77 -28.87
C ASP A 318 2.33 -16.36 -27.80
N THR A 319 2.73 -15.08 -27.77
CA THR A 319 3.74 -14.58 -26.84
C THR A 319 3.20 -13.50 -25.92
N MET A 320 3.86 -13.32 -24.78
CA MET A 320 3.53 -12.30 -23.80
C MET A 320 3.63 -10.88 -24.40
N GLU A 321 4.67 -10.65 -25.21
CA GLU A 321 4.93 -9.36 -25.84
C GLU A 321 3.85 -9.01 -26.88
N GLN A 322 3.44 -10.00 -27.69
CA GLN A 322 2.36 -9.81 -28.67
C GLN A 322 1.03 -9.53 -27.97
N ALA A 323 0.71 -10.29 -26.93
CA ALA A 323 -0.51 -10.11 -26.15
C ALA A 323 -0.54 -8.75 -25.45
N ALA A 324 0.56 -8.34 -24.84
CA ALA A 324 0.67 -7.02 -24.21
C ALA A 324 0.53 -5.89 -25.25
N ALA A 325 1.16 -6.02 -26.41
CA ALA A 325 1.06 -5.05 -27.51
C ALA A 325 -0.37 -4.94 -28.05
N GLU A 326 -1.05 -6.06 -28.25
CA GLU A 326 -2.44 -6.09 -28.71
C GLU A 326 -3.39 -5.50 -27.67
N ALA A 327 -3.24 -5.84 -26.37
CA ALA A 327 -4.04 -5.27 -25.31
C ALA A 327 -3.86 -3.75 -25.21
N ALA A 328 -2.62 -3.25 -25.27
CA ALA A 328 -2.34 -1.82 -25.25
C ALA A 328 -2.96 -1.10 -26.47
N ARG A 329 -2.86 -1.69 -27.67
CA ARG A 329 -3.46 -1.15 -28.90
C ARG A 329 -4.99 -1.06 -28.79
N LEU A 330 -5.63 -2.10 -28.29
CA LEU A 330 -7.09 -2.16 -28.13
C LEU A 330 -7.56 -1.13 -27.07
N ALA A 331 -6.85 -0.99 -25.97
CA ALA A 331 -7.15 0.02 -24.96
C ALA A 331 -7.03 1.45 -25.51
N ALA A 332 -5.96 1.73 -26.28
CA ALA A 332 -5.78 3.03 -26.92
C ALA A 332 -6.91 3.39 -27.89
N ASN A 333 -7.35 2.43 -28.69
CA ASN A 333 -8.46 2.63 -29.64
C ASN A 333 -9.80 2.87 -28.93
N ALA A 334 -10.06 2.17 -27.84
CA ALA A 334 -11.28 2.35 -27.04
C ALA A 334 -11.30 3.74 -26.38
N LYS A 335 -10.17 4.17 -25.81
CA LYS A 335 -10.01 5.50 -25.23
C LYS A 335 -10.25 6.61 -26.25
N ALA A 336 -9.59 6.55 -27.42
CA ALA A 336 -9.76 7.53 -28.49
C ALA A 336 -11.21 7.59 -29.00
N SER A 337 -11.90 6.44 -29.04
CA SER A 337 -13.31 6.37 -29.45
C SER A 337 -14.26 7.01 -28.44
N LYS A 338 -13.94 7.00 -27.15
CA LYS A 338 -14.70 7.69 -26.09
C LYS A 338 -14.47 9.21 -26.12
N GLU A 339 -13.22 9.64 -26.30
CA GLU A 339 -12.86 11.05 -26.42
C GLU A 339 -13.49 11.71 -27.64
N ALA A 340 -13.63 11.00 -28.77
CA ALA A 340 -14.28 11.49 -29.97
C ALA A 340 -15.81 11.64 -29.87
N LYS A 341 -16.44 11.04 -28.82
CA LYS A 341 -17.89 11.09 -28.58
C LYS A 341 -18.30 12.12 -27.53
N GLN A 342 -17.35 12.69 -26.82
CA GLN A 342 -17.52 13.81 -25.86
C GLN A 342 -17.28 15.15 -26.56
#